data_26f4508e34c899641525443d590d9357
#
_entry.id   26f4508e34c899641525443d590d9357
#
_cell.length_a   1.000
_cell.length_b   1.000
_cell.length_c   1.000
_cell.angle_alpha   90.00
_cell.angle_beta   90.00
_cell.angle_gamma   90.00
#
_symmetry.space_group_name_H-M   'P 1'
#
loop_
_entity.id
_entity.type
_entity.pdbx_description
1 polymer ?
#
loop_
_entity_poly.entity_id
_entity_poly.type
_entity_poly.pdbx_seq_one_letter_code
_entity_poly.pdbx_strand_id
1 'polypeptide(L)'
;MIASRRTVLAAVAAGTLAGCSRPAGLAGGRRARSAAPVAAAGSHTPGTVPLAVAPTAPGPTRAQIVARYGDLRPRTWGFGGPDVVRHLPTSRRLIALTFDACGGRGGSGYDQALISFLRRREVPATLFLNSRWIDANPAVFRRLAGEPLFEIANHGTRHLPLSVTGRSAYGIIGTRNAGQVYDEVATNQAKLTRLLGVPPRFFRAGTAYSDDVAARIVTAMTDHLVSFSVNGDAGATFTPGQVESTVTAAPAGSIVLCHMNHPGSGTAQGITAAVPRLIAAGHRFVRLSDELR
;
A
#
# COMPACT_ATOMS: atom_id res chain seq x y z
N MET A 1 -30.65 45.74 8.76
CA MET A 1 -31.20 45.42 10.10
C MET A 1 -30.38 44.28 10.64
N ILE A 2 -29.31 44.55 11.38
CA ILE A 2 -29.13 44.62 12.84
C ILE A 2 -29.31 43.23 13.48
N ALA A 3 -28.15 42.70 13.78
CA ALA A 3 -27.55 42.17 15.02
C ALA A 3 -28.28 41.04 15.75
N SER A 4 -27.53 39.98 16.14
CA SER A 4 -27.20 39.81 17.58
C SER A 4 -26.11 38.72 17.78
N ARG A 5 -25.04 39.16 18.42
CA ARG A 5 -24.00 38.35 19.07
C ARG A 5 -24.58 37.78 20.38
N ARG A 6 -24.28 36.53 20.73
CA ARG A 6 -24.24 36.13 22.14
C ARG A 6 -23.01 35.29 22.42
N THR A 7 -22.10 35.93 23.10
CA THR A 7 -20.96 35.39 23.85
C THR A 7 -21.49 34.75 25.13
N VAL A 8 -20.99 33.58 25.52
CA VAL A 8 -21.05 33.09 26.92
C VAL A 8 -19.68 32.57 27.33
N LEU A 9 -19.24 33.16 28.45
CA LEU A 9 -17.95 32.97 29.13
C LEU A 9 -17.84 31.64 29.89
N ALA A 10 -16.62 31.25 30.00
CA ALA A 10 -15.82 30.47 30.95
C ALA A 10 -16.44 30.05 32.31
N ALA A 11 -16.02 28.86 32.75
CA ALA A 11 -15.75 28.60 34.17
C ALA A 11 -14.57 27.62 34.28
N VAL A 12 -13.52 28.11 34.92
CA VAL A 12 -12.32 27.43 35.42
C VAL A 12 -12.67 26.85 36.80
N ALA A 13 -12.32 25.62 37.09
CA ALA A 13 -12.20 25.12 38.45
C ALA A 13 -10.90 24.34 38.61
N ALA A 14 -9.99 24.93 39.34
CA ALA A 14 -8.78 24.31 39.87
C ALA A 14 -9.10 23.56 41.19
N GLY A 15 -8.50 22.43 41.42
CA GLY A 15 -8.58 21.69 42.65
C GLY A 15 -7.27 20.91 42.90
N THR A 16 -6.62 21.28 43.96
CA THR A 16 -5.27 21.00 44.43
C THR A 16 -5.14 19.71 45.24
N LEU A 17 -3.99 19.04 45.11
CA LEU A 17 -3.01 18.51 46.06
C LEU A 17 -3.46 17.65 47.27
N ALA A 18 -2.79 16.55 47.46
CA ALA A 18 -2.06 16.00 48.62
C ALA A 18 -2.09 14.46 48.55
N GLY A 19 -1.09 13.65 48.75
CA GLY A 19 0.16 13.73 49.50
C GLY A 19 0.44 12.40 50.18
N CYS A 20 1.66 11.91 50.04
CA CYS A 20 2.43 11.04 50.98
C CYS A 20 1.86 9.70 51.52
N SER A 21 2.52 8.57 51.33
CA SER A 21 3.50 8.03 52.29
C SER A 21 3.96 6.61 51.92
N ARG A 22 5.27 6.39 51.92
CA ARG A 22 5.90 5.07 52.14
C ARG A 22 5.91 4.71 53.64
N PRO A 23 6.01 3.44 53.98
CA PRO A 23 7.20 3.04 54.74
C PRO A 23 7.89 1.75 54.24
N ALA A 24 9.14 1.67 54.67
CA ALA A 24 10.13 0.66 54.38
C ALA A 24 10.14 -0.47 55.44
N GLY A 25 10.84 -1.55 55.04
CA GLY A 25 11.55 -2.44 55.96
C GLY A 25 10.95 -3.83 56.15
N LEU A 26 11.65 -4.90 55.88
CA LEU A 26 12.70 -5.51 56.70
C LEU A 26 13.29 -6.76 56.01
N ALA A 27 14.55 -6.96 56.27
CA ALA A 27 15.45 -7.98 55.81
C ALA A 27 15.23 -9.35 56.53
N GLY A 28 15.75 -10.41 55.90
CA GLY A 28 15.96 -11.71 56.57
C GLY A 28 16.17 -12.86 55.62
N GLY A 29 17.39 -13.30 55.40
CA GLY A 29 17.87 -14.55 55.86
C GLY A 29 18.41 -15.50 54.77
N ARG A 30 19.70 -15.60 54.68
CA ARG A 30 20.51 -16.58 53.92
C ARG A 30 20.11 -18.03 54.15
N ARG A 31 20.15 -18.85 53.08
CA ARG A 31 20.81 -20.17 53.10
C ARG A 31 21.30 -20.56 51.73
N ALA A 32 22.61 -20.69 51.59
CA ALA A 32 23.31 -21.31 50.49
C ALA A 32 23.06 -22.83 50.50
N ARG A 33 22.77 -23.41 49.33
CA ARG A 33 22.97 -24.84 49.08
C ARG A 33 23.82 -25.00 47.84
N SER A 34 24.88 -25.72 48.05
CA SER A 34 25.90 -26.20 47.15
C SER A 34 25.31 -26.86 45.90
N ALA A 35 25.76 -26.44 44.72
CA ALA A 35 25.47 -27.09 43.47
C ALA A 35 26.63 -27.98 43.04
N ALA A 36 26.31 -29.23 42.70
CA ALA A 36 27.21 -30.15 42.01
C ALA A 36 27.25 -29.83 40.50
N PRO A 37 28.35 -30.10 39.78
CA PRO A 37 28.47 -29.75 38.35
C PRO A 37 27.70 -30.77 37.50
N VAL A 38 26.77 -30.28 36.69
CA VAL A 38 26.13 -31.03 35.61
C VAL A 38 26.93 -30.79 34.33
N ALA A 39 27.27 -31.89 33.67
CA ALA A 39 28.02 -31.95 32.42
C ALA A 39 27.37 -31.12 31.32
N ALA A 40 28.16 -30.37 30.58
CA ALA A 40 27.77 -29.61 29.41
C ALA A 40 27.32 -30.54 28.28
N ALA A 41 26.01 -30.56 28.01
CA ALA A 41 25.46 -31.10 26.77
C ALA A 41 25.66 -30.06 25.64
N GLY A 42 26.34 -30.48 24.58
CA GLY A 42 26.63 -29.63 23.43
C GLY A 42 25.37 -29.07 22.78
N SER A 43 25.29 -27.76 22.74
CA SER A 43 24.25 -27.03 22.02
C SER A 43 24.52 -27.15 20.50
N HIS A 44 23.84 -28.06 19.84
CA HIS A 44 23.72 -28.00 18.38
C HIS A 44 22.73 -26.88 18.05
N THR A 45 23.25 -25.74 17.67
CA THR A 45 22.47 -24.67 17.02
C THR A 45 22.10 -25.18 15.62
N PRO A 46 20.80 -25.31 15.28
CA PRO A 46 20.43 -25.58 13.90
C PRO A 46 20.81 -24.35 13.07
N GLY A 47 21.85 -24.51 12.24
CA GLY A 47 22.16 -23.51 11.23
C GLY A 47 20.98 -23.33 10.31
N THR A 48 20.35 -22.16 10.37
CA THR A 48 19.34 -21.73 9.39
C THR A 48 20.08 -21.54 8.08
N VAL A 49 20.05 -22.55 7.21
CA VAL A 49 20.49 -22.41 5.82
C VAL A 49 19.52 -21.43 5.19
N PRO A 50 19.97 -20.29 4.66
CA PRO A 50 19.09 -19.43 3.89
C PRO A 50 18.58 -20.24 2.70
N LEU A 51 17.26 -20.41 2.58
CA LEU A 51 16.69 -20.92 1.34
C LEU A 51 17.15 -19.98 0.23
N ALA A 52 18.04 -20.46 -0.61
CA ALA A 52 18.42 -19.78 -1.84
C ALA A 52 17.13 -19.66 -2.66
N VAL A 53 16.61 -18.43 -2.77
CA VAL A 53 15.53 -18.13 -3.70
C VAL A 53 16.08 -18.45 -5.08
N ALA A 54 15.50 -19.45 -5.74
CA ALA A 54 15.89 -19.80 -7.11
C ALA A 54 15.78 -18.55 -7.97
N PRO A 55 16.76 -18.26 -8.85
CA PRO A 55 16.70 -17.10 -9.71
C PRO A 55 15.45 -17.22 -10.58
N THR A 56 14.52 -16.30 -10.43
CA THR A 56 13.35 -16.17 -11.30
C THR A 56 13.87 -16.00 -12.72
N ALA A 57 13.36 -16.77 -13.68
CA ALA A 57 13.74 -16.63 -15.08
C ALA A 57 13.58 -15.15 -15.51
N PRO A 58 14.54 -14.60 -16.28
CA PRO A 58 14.45 -13.23 -16.71
C PRO A 58 13.15 -13.03 -17.51
N GLY A 59 12.38 -11.99 -17.14
CA GLY A 59 11.15 -11.63 -17.86
C GLY A 59 11.42 -11.28 -19.34
N PRO A 60 10.37 -11.14 -20.16
CA PRO A 60 10.53 -10.87 -21.58
C PRO A 60 11.27 -9.53 -21.81
N THR A 61 12.09 -9.51 -22.84
CA THR A 61 12.76 -8.29 -23.29
C THR A 61 11.78 -7.35 -24.01
N ARG A 62 12.15 -6.07 -24.11
CA ARG A 62 11.39 -5.08 -24.90
C ARG A 62 11.17 -5.52 -26.35
N ALA A 63 12.19 -6.09 -26.99
CA ALA A 63 12.10 -6.58 -28.36
C ALA A 63 11.08 -7.72 -28.51
N GLN A 64 11.07 -8.66 -27.56
CA GLN A 64 10.09 -9.76 -27.53
C GLN A 64 8.65 -9.24 -27.30
N ILE A 65 8.46 -8.26 -26.44
CA ILE A 65 7.15 -7.62 -26.24
C ILE A 65 6.68 -6.91 -27.53
N VAL A 66 7.55 -6.15 -28.16
CA VAL A 66 7.20 -5.46 -29.42
C VAL A 66 6.88 -6.47 -30.53
N ALA A 67 7.68 -7.53 -30.68
CA ALA A 67 7.43 -8.57 -31.70
C ALA A 67 6.09 -9.29 -31.46
N ARG A 68 5.73 -9.54 -30.19
CA ARG A 68 4.51 -10.30 -29.86
C ARG A 68 3.23 -9.47 -29.87
N TYR A 69 3.30 -8.19 -29.48
CA TYR A 69 2.13 -7.35 -29.24
C TYR A 69 2.04 -6.10 -30.12
N GLY A 70 3.08 -5.80 -30.92
CA GLY A 70 3.18 -4.53 -31.65
C GLY A 70 2.06 -4.32 -32.67
N ASP A 71 1.63 -5.38 -33.35
CA ASP A 71 0.60 -5.32 -34.38
C ASP A 71 -0.82 -5.56 -33.88
N LEU A 72 -0.96 -5.88 -32.57
CA LEU A 72 -2.27 -6.14 -31.97
C LEU A 72 -3.08 -4.85 -31.81
N ARG A 73 -4.38 -4.94 -32.06
CA ARG A 73 -5.32 -3.84 -31.87
C ARG A 73 -6.15 -4.08 -30.62
N PRO A 74 -6.25 -3.08 -29.72
CA PRO A 74 -7.04 -3.22 -28.49
C PRO A 74 -8.53 -3.18 -28.81
N ARG A 75 -9.31 -3.95 -28.01
CA ARG A 75 -10.76 -4.03 -28.10
C ARG A 75 -11.46 -3.35 -26.94
N THR A 76 -10.79 -3.23 -25.79
CA THR A 76 -11.38 -2.65 -24.56
C THR A 76 -10.49 -1.54 -24.02
N TRP A 77 -11.09 -0.69 -23.19
CA TRP A 77 -10.41 0.39 -22.47
C TRP A 77 -11.12 0.69 -21.17
N GLY A 78 -10.41 0.70 -20.05
CA GLY A 78 -10.98 1.02 -18.76
C GLY A 78 -10.18 0.47 -17.57
N PHE A 79 -10.86 0.33 -16.43
CA PHE A 79 -10.31 -0.19 -15.18
C PHE A 79 -10.31 -1.71 -15.08
N GLY A 80 -10.88 -2.41 -16.02
CA GLY A 80 -11.11 -3.83 -15.94
C GLY A 80 -10.94 -4.51 -17.29
N GLY A 81 -10.87 -5.84 -17.23
CA GLY A 81 -10.69 -6.73 -18.36
C GLY A 81 -10.32 -8.11 -17.86
N PRO A 82 -10.21 -9.11 -18.74
CA PRO A 82 -9.92 -10.49 -18.33
C PRO A 82 -8.57 -10.63 -17.62
N ASP A 83 -7.59 -9.78 -17.95
CA ASP A 83 -6.24 -9.82 -17.39
C ASP A 83 -6.01 -8.78 -16.27
N VAL A 84 -7.09 -8.23 -15.69
CA VAL A 84 -7.03 -7.19 -14.65
C VAL A 84 -7.67 -7.68 -13.37
N VAL A 85 -6.87 -7.81 -12.31
CA VAL A 85 -7.36 -8.20 -10.99
C VAL A 85 -8.05 -7.01 -10.33
N ARG A 86 -9.32 -7.19 -9.95
CA ARG A 86 -10.14 -6.14 -9.29
C ARG A 86 -10.66 -6.55 -7.92
N HIS A 87 -10.66 -7.84 -7.62
CA HIS A 87 -11.14 -8.41 -6.36
C HIS A 87 -10.16 -9.47 -5.87
N LEU A 88 -10.14 -9.67 -4.58
CA LEU A 88 -9.48 -10.83 -3.99
C LEU A 88 -10.28 -12.10 -4.33
N PRO A 89 -9.64 -13.23 -4.61
CA PRO A 89 -10.32 -14.49 -4.95
C PRO A 89 -10.83 -15.21 -3.67
N THR A 90 -11.68 -14.51 -2.89
CA THR A 90 -12.13 -15.00 -1.59
C THR A 90 -13.55 -14.58 -1.28
N SER A 91 -14.31 -15.45 -0.59
CA SER A 91 -15.59 -15.12 0.04
C SER A 91 -15.47 -14.74 1.52
N ARG A 92 -14.26 -14.85 2.09
CA ARG A 92 -13.99 -14.42 3.47
C ARG A 92 -14.13 -12.90 3.60
N ARG A 93 -14.43 -12.41 4.80
CA ARG A 93 -14.52 -10.97 5.08
C ARG A 93 -13.15 -10.30 5.09
N LEU A 94 -12.45 -10.35 3.95
CA LEU A 94 -11.15 -9.73 3.73
C LEU A 94 -11.26 -8.52 2.82
N ILE A 95 -10.46 -7.51 3.09
CA ILE A 95 -10.34 -6.29 2.29
C ILE A 95 -8.86 -5.99 2.11
N ALA A 96 -8.42 -5.75 0.87
CA ALA A 96 -7.11 -5.19 0.59
C ALA A 96 -7.21 -3.66 0.48
N LEU A 97 -6.64 -2.96 1.47
CA LEU A 97 -6.40 -1.52 1.32
C LEU A 97 -5.16 -1.32 0.47
N THR A 98 -5.30 -0.55 -0.61
CA THR A 98 -4.20 -0.22 -1.49
C THR A 98 -4.07 1.29 -1.63
N PHE A 99 -2.83 1.78 -1.61
CA PHE A 99 -2.57 3.21 -1.67
C PHE A 99 -1.60 3.53 -2.80
N ASP A 100 -2.01 4.44 -3.69
CA ASP A 100 -1.19 4.93 -4.77
C ASP A 100 -0.36 6.14 -4.32
N ALA A 101 0.88 6.22 -4.79
CA ALA A 101 1.77 7.37 -4.66
C ALA A 101 2.28 7.77 -6.04
N CYS A 102 1.61 8.73 -6.67
CA CYS A 102 1.73 9.04 -8.10
C CYS A 102 3.00 9.79 -8.49
N GLY A 103 3.55 10.63 -7.61
CA GLY A 103 4.72 11.46 -7.91
C GLY A 103 4.46 12.55 -8.96
N GLY A 104 5.50 13.33 -9.26
CA GLY A 104 5.40 14.45 -10.19
C GLY A 104 4.80 15.70 -9.56
N ARG A 105 4.44 16.66 -10.41
CA ARG A 105 3.95 17.97 -9.95
C ARG A 105 2.69 17.81 -9.09
N GLY A 106 2.75 18.28 -7.84
CA GLY A 106 1.65 18.19 -6.87
C GLY A 106 1.38 16.80 -6.30
N GLY A 107 2.06 15.75 -6.81
CA GLY A 107 1.82 14.36 -6.41
C GLY A 107 2.95 13.70 -5.62
N SER A 108 3.95 14.48 -5.13
CA SER A 108 5.11 13.93 -4.42
C SER A 108 5.00 14.06 -2.89
N GLY A 109 3.84 14.40 -2.35
CA GLY A 109 3.61 14.44 -0.91
C GLY A 109 3.64 13.06 -0.26
N TYR A 110 3.61 13.06 1.08
CA TYR A 110 3.52 11.86 1.90
C TYR A 110 2.56 12.08 3.05
N ASP A 111 1.51 11.30 3.10
CA ASP A 111 0.53 11.38 4.18
C ASP A 111 1.00 10.59 5.41
N GLN A 112 1.78 11.25 6.23
CA GLN A 112 2.30 10.67 7.47
C GLN A 112 1.18 10.33 8.46
N ALA A 113 0.08 11.08 8.48
CA ALA A 113 -1.03 10.83 9.39
C ALA A 113 -1.73 9.52 9.04
N LEU A 114 -2.00 9.28 7.75
CA LEU A 114 -2.54 8.03 7.23
C LEU A 114 -1.65 6.84 7.60
N ILE A 115 -0.39 6.89 7.24
CA ILE A 115 0.54 5.77 7.46
C ILE A 115 0.76 5.51 8.95
N SER A 116 0.84 6.57 9.78
CA SER A 116 0.94 6.41 11.24
C SER A 116 -0.32 5.78 11.84
N PHE A 117 -1.49 6.08 11.30
CA PHE A 117 -2.73 5.42 11.71
C PHE A 117 -2.71 3.92 11.38
N LEU A 118 -2.34 3.53 10.15
CA LEU A 118 -2.25 2.13 9.75
C LEU A 118 -1.28 1.35 10.65
N ARG A 119 -0.12 1.93 10.98
CA ARG A 119 0.85 1.34 11.91
C ARG A 119 0.25 1.11 13.30
N ARG A 120 -0.35 2.15 13.90
CA ARG A 120 -0.94 2.04 15.25
C ARG A 120 -2.06 1.04 15.33
N ARG A 121 -2.78 0.81 14.25
CA ARG A 121 -3.90 -0.14 14.17
C ARG A 121 -3.50 -1.50 13.60
N GLU A 122 -2.21 -1.68 13.27
CA GLU A 122 -1.65 -2.90 12.66
C GLU A 122 -2.43 -3.32 11.41
N VAL A 123 -2.85 -2.35 10.59
CA VAL A 123 -3.61 -2.56 9.36
C VAL A 123 -2.64 -2.74 8.20
N PRO A 124 -2.51 -3.96 7.64
CA PRO A 124 -1.66 -4.19 6.48
C PRO A 124 -2.21 -3.51 5.23
N ALA A 125 -1.32 -3.12 4.34
CA ALA A 125 -1.68 -2.49 3.07
C ALA A 125 -0.66 -2.76 1.97
N THR A 126 -1.08 -2.65 0.70
CA THR A 126 -0.18 -2.66 -0.46
C THR A 126 -0.03 -1.25 -1.01
N LEU A 127 1.21 -0.80 -1.17
CA LEU A 127 1.59 0.55 -1.57
C LEU A 127 2.11 0.53 -3.02
N PHE A 128 1.37 1.09 -3.95
CA PHE A 128 1.77 1.23 -5.35
C PHE A 128 2.58 2.51 -5.53
N LEU A 129 3.90 2.38 -5.68
CA LEU A 129 4.81 3.51 -5.69
C LEU A 129 5.34 3.80 -7.09
N ASN A 130 5.10 5.02 -7.56
CA ASN A 130 5.63 5.51 -8.84
C ASN A 130 7.10 5.90 -8.72
N SER A 131 7.87 5.69 -9.78
CA SER A 131 9.31 5.99 -9.82
C SER A 131 9.64 7.41 -9.38
N ARG A 132 8.85 8.41 -9.79
CA ARG A 132 9.07 9.83 -9.45
C ARG A 132 8.78 10.12 -7.97
N TRP A 133 7.81 9.42 -7.37
CA TRP A 133 7.53 9.53 -5.95
C TRP A 133 8.68 8.96 -5.11
N ILE A 134 9.23 7.82 -5.52
CA ILE A 134 10.39 7.19 -4.87
C ILE A 134 11.60 8.14 -4.88
N ASP A 135 11.87 8.79 -6.02
CA ASP A 135 12.97 9.75 -6.17
C ASP A 135 12.79 10.97 -5.26
N ALA A 136 11.56 11.45 -5.12
CA ALA A 136 11.23 12.59 -4.24
C ALA A 136 11.25 12.23 -2.75
N ASN A 137 11.08 10.95 -2.39
CA ASN A 137 10.90 10.50 -1.01
C ASN A 137 11.80 9.31 -0.62
N PRO A 138 13.10 9.33 -0.89
CA PRO A 138 13.96 8.13 -0.75
C PRO A 138 14.07 7.62 0.69
N ALA A 139 14.03 8.51 1.69
CA ALA A 139 14.09 8.12 3.09
C ALA A 139 12.76 7.50 3.57
N VAL A 140 11.62 8.03 3.08
CA VAL A 140 10.29 7.48 3.36
C VAL A 140 10.16 6.10 2.72
N PHE A 141 10.56 5.96 1.44
CA PHE A 141 10.57 4.68 0.74
C PHE A 141 11.30 3.59 1.54
N ARG A 142 12.55 3.87 1.98
CA ARG A 142 13.34 2.88 2.73
C ARG A 142 12.66 2.43 4.03
N ARG A 143 12.00 3.36 4.73
CA ARG A 143 11.23 3.01 5.94
C ARG A 143 10.05 2.09 5.62
N LEU A 144 9.22 2.47 4.64
CA LEU A 144 8.06 1.68 4.25
C LEU A 144 8.44 0.30 3.74
N ALA A 145 9.50 0.20 2.93
CA ALA A 145 10.00 -1.05 2.38
C ALA A 145 10.56 -2.01 3.45
N GLY A 146 11.03 -1.49 4.59
CA GLY A 146 11.52 -2.28 5.71
C GLY A 146 10.43 -2.73 6.69
N GLU A 147 9.17 -2.37 6.49
CA GLU A 147 8.07 -2.69 7.38
C GLU A 147 7.22 -3.87 6.86
N PRO A 148 7.15 -5.00 7.57
CA PRO A 148 6.36 -6.16 7.13
C PRO A 148 4.85 -5.86 6.97
N LEU A 149 4.38 -4.78 7.58
CA LEU A 149 3.00 -4.32 7.47
C LEU A 149 2.64 -3.87 6.05
N PHE A 150 3.62 -3.38 5.30
CA PHE A 150 3.43 -2.82 3.97
C PHE A 150 4.07 -3.69 2.89
N GLU A 151 3.32 -3.94 1.83
CA GLU A 151 3.81 -4.54 0.61
C GLU A 151 4.06 -3.45 -0.43
N ILE A 152 5.24 -3.44 -1.04
CA ILE A 152 5.58 -2.47 -2.08
C ILE A 152 5.24 -3.04 -3.45
N ALA A 153 4.50 -2.27 -4.24
CA ALA A 153 4.07 -2.59 -5.60
C ALA A 153 4.47 -1.49 -6.59
N ASN A 154 4.44 -1.81 -7.87
CA ASN A 154 4.89 -0.94 -8.95
C ASN A 154 3.74 -0.08 -9.49
N HIS A 155 3.90 1.25 -9.47
CA HIS A 155 2.93 2.21 -10.02
C HIS A 155 3.46 2.95 -11.27
N GLY A 156 4.30 2.28 -12.04
CA GLY A 156 4.86 2.82 -13.28
C GLY A 156 5.97 3.85 -13.09
N THR A 157 6.48 4.30 -14.23
CA THR A 157 7.64 5.21 -14.31
C THR A 157 7.20 6.67 -14.40
N ARG A 158 6.26 6.97 -15.29
CA ARG A 158 5.79 8.30 -15.64
C ARG A 158 4.33 8.55 -15.22
N HIS A 159 3.68 7.54 -14.65
CA HIS A 159 2.27 7.56 -14.23
C HIS A 159 1.33 7.72 -15.44
N LEU A 160 1.52 6.91 -16.47
CA LEU A 160 0.72 6.98 -17.69
C LEU A 160 -0.41 5.95 -17.66
N PRO A 161 -1.58 6.27 -18.25
CA PRO A 161 -2.52 5.25 -18.69
C PRO A 161 -1.84 4.29 -19.65
N LEU A 162 -2.14 3.00 -19.59
CA LEU A 162 -1.50 2.02 -20.46
C LEU A 162 -2.32 1.76 -21.72
N SER A 163 -1.81 2.22 -22.87
CA SER A 163 -2.43 2.01 -24.17
C SER A 163 -1.38 1.66 -25.22
N VAL A 164 -1.73 0.77 -26.15
CA VAL A 164 -0.89 0.55 -27.34
C VAL A 164 -1.24 1.50 -28.49
N THR A 165 -2.21 2.40 -28.29
CA THR A 165 -2.70 3.33 -29.33
C THR A 165 -2.77 4.80 -28.87
N GLY A 166 -2.27 5.13 -27.67
CA GLY A 166 -2.22 6.51 -27.19
C GLY A 166 -3.52 7.03 -26.56
N ARG A 167 -4.45 6.14 -26.13
CA ARG A 167 -5.69 6.58 -25.47
C ARG A 167 -5.39 7.33 -24.18
N SER A 168 -6.16 8.37 -23.92
CA SER A 168 -5.99 9.24 -22.76
C SER A 168 -7.00 8.92 -21.66
N ALA A 169 -6.62 9.17 -20.42
CA ALA A 169 -7.52 9.18 -19.26
C ALA A 169 -7.22 10.39 -18.38
N TYR A 170 -8.26 11.08 -17.94
CA TYR A 170 -8.15 12.31 -17.10
C TYR A 170 -7.23 13.38 -17.70
N GLY A 171 -7.22 13.54 -19.04
CA GLY A 171 -6.35 14.49 -19.73
C GLY A 171 -4.87 14.07 -19.86
N ILE A 172 -4.51 12.89 -19.32
CA ILE A 172 -3.15 12.34 -19.42
C ILE A 172 -3.09 11.42 -20.64
N ILE A 173 -2.21 11.76 -21.59
CA ILE A 173 -1.96 10.92 -22.78
C ILE A 173 -1.27 9.64 -22.33
N GLY A 174 -1.83 8.48 -22.74
CA GLY A 174 -1.27 7.17 -22.43
C GLY A 174 -0.05 6.81 -23.27
N THR A 175 0.51 5.64 -23.01
CA THR A 175 1.51 5.00 -23.85
C THR A 175 0.95 4.75 -25.26
N ARG A 176 1.79 4.78 -26.30
CA ARG A 176 1.33 4.83 -27.70
C ARG A 176 1.59 3.55 -28.50
N ASN A 177 2.34 2.61 -27.93
CA ASN A 177 2.68 1.34 -28.53
C ASN A 177 3.17 0.35 -27.47
N ALA A 178 3.32 -0.92 -27.84
CA ALA A 178 3.76 -2.00 -26.96
C ALA A 178 5.12 -1.72 -26.29
N GLY A 179 6.05 -1.09 -27.01
CA GLY A 179 7.36 -0.73 -26.46
C GLY A 179 7.27 0.32 -25.35
N GLN A 180 6.38 1.32 -25.49
CA GLN A 180 6.16 2.32 -24.44
C GLN A 180 5.42 1.75 -23.22
N VAL A 181 4.51 0.77 -23.41
CA VAL A 181 3.92 0.02 -22.30
C VAL A 181 5.01 -0.71 -21.51
N TYR A 182 5.90 -1.41 -22.23
CA TYR A 182 7.05 -2.07 -21.62
C TYR A 182 7.91 -1.08 -20.82
N ASP A 183 8.29 0.04 -21.41
CA ASP A 183 9.15 1.05 -20.79
C ASP A 183 8.52 1.65 -19.52
N GLU A 184 7.19 1.89 -19.53
CA GLU A 184 6.45 2.40 -18.36
C GLU A 184 6.47 1.43 -17.18
N VAL A 185 6.42 0.13 -17.44
CA VAL A 185 6.46 -0.94 -16.41
C VAL A 185 7.89 -1.25 -16.00
N ALA A 186 8.77 -1.56 -16.97
CA ALA A 186 10.08 -2.16 -16.73
C ALA A 186 11.05 -1.24 -16.00
N THR A 187 11.03 0.06 -16.30
CA THR A 187 11.97 1.01 -15.70
C THR A 187 11.78 1.11 -14.19
N ASN A 188 10.54 1.22 -13.73
CA ASN A 188 10.26 1.24 -12.29
C ASN A 188 10.38 -0.15 -11.67
N GLN A 189 10.05 -1.23 -12.39
CA GLN A 189 10.26 -2.61 -11.94
C GLN A 189 11.74 -2.86 -11.61
N ALA A 190 12.64 -2.49 -12.52
CA ALA A 190 14.08 -2.62 -12.31
C ALA A 190 14.61 -1.76 -11.15
N LYS A 191 14.08 -0.53 -10.99
CA LYS A 191 14.39 0.34 -9.84
C LYS A 191 13.98 -0.32 -8.53
N LEU A 192 12.73 -0.77 -8.43
CA LEU A 192 12.20 -1.41 -7.23
C LEU A 192 12.94 -2.71 -6.92
N THR A 193 13.23 -3.54 -7.93
CA THR A 193 14.01 -4.77 -7.75
C THR A 193 15.38 -4.49 -7.12
N ARG A 194 16.10 -3.45 -7.59
CA ARG A 194 17.39 -3.07 -6.97
C ARG A 194 17.24 -2.58 -5.53
N LEU A 195 16.16 -1.88 -5.22
CA LEU A 195 15.95 -1.28 -3.91
C LEU A 195 15.41 -2.28 -2.87
N LEU A 196 14.64 -3.27 -3.32
CA LEU A 196 13.99 -4.28 -2.46
C LEU A 196 14.76 -5.60 -2.40
N GLY A 197 15.66 -5.85 -3.36
CA GLY A 197 16.33 -7.15 -3.52
C GLY A 197 15.49 -8.21 -4.23
N VAL A 198 14.19 -7.96 -4.42
CA VAL A 198 13.23 -8.84 -5.11
C VAL A 198 12.32 -8.02 -6.01
N PRO A 199 11.84 -8.57 -7.15
CA PRO A 199 10.90 -7.85 -8.01
C PRO A 199 9.52 -7.71 -7.34
N PRO A 200 8.87 -6.53 -7.44
CA PRO A 200 7.45 -6.41 -7.08
C PRO A 200 6.58 -7.33 -7.94
N ARG A 201 5.61 -7.97 -7.32
CA ARG A 201 4.68 -8.87 -8.00
C ARG A 201 3.52 -8.16 -8.69
N PHE A 202 3.11 -7.01 -8.15
CA PHE A 202 1.92 -6.29 -8.57
C PHE A 202 2.28 -5.00 -9.28
N PHE A 203 1.53 -4.72 -10.34
CA PHE A 203 1.58 -3.46 -11.05
C PHE A 203 0.20 -2.81 -11.12
N ARG A 204 0.14 -1.49 -10.98
CA ARG A 204 -1.06 -0.68 -11.26
C ARG A 204 -0.68 0.46 -12.20
N ALA A 205 -1.44 0.62 -13.29
CA ALA A 205 -1.24 1.72 -14.22
C ALA A 205 -1.51 3.08 -13.56
N GLY A 206 -0.78 4.11 -13.93
CA GLY A 206 -1.17 5.48 -13.64
C GLY A 206 -2.60 5.71 -14.15
N THR A 207 -3.48 6.32 -13.34
CA THR A 207 -4.92 6.45 -13.63
C THR A 207 -5.74 5.15 -13.54
N ALA A 208 -5.13 4.01 -13.30
CA ALA A 208 -5.69 2.65 -13.35
C ALA A 208 -6.29 2.22 -14.70
N TYR A 209 -6.25 3.05 -15.75
CA TYR A 209 -6.74 2.72 -17.07
C TYR A 209 -5.74 1.90 -17.87
N SER A 210 -6.25 0.86 -18.54
CA SER A 210 -5.48 0.10 -19.54
C SER A 210 -6.36 -0.36 -20.70
N ASP A 211 -5.75 -0.59 -21.86
CA ASP A 211 -6.38 -1.42 -22.89
C ASP A 211 -6.00 -2.90 -22.68
N ASP A 212 -6.77 -3.80 -23.32
CA ASP A 212 -6.59 -5.24 -23.13
C ASP A 212 -5.26 -5.78 -23.70
N VAL A 213 -4.67 -5.11 -24.69
CA VAL A 213 -3.34 -5.49 -25.20
C VAL A 213 -2.26 -5.07 -24.19
N ALA A 214 -2.36 -3.86 -23.65
CA ALA A 214 -1.46 -3.37 -22.62
C ALA A 214 -1.57 -4.22 -21.34
N ALA A 215 -2.79 -4.64 -20.96
CA ALA A 215 -2.98 -5.54 -19.82
C ALA A 215 -2.23 -6.87 -19.98
N ARG A 216 -2.31 -7.49 -21.16
CA ARG A 216 -1.55 -8.72 -21.50
C ARG A 216 -0.03 -8.50 -21.49
N ILE A 217 0.44 -7.33 -21.89
CA ILE A 217 1.87 -6.99 -21.81
C ILE A 217 2.30 -6.95 -20.35
N VAL A 218 1.53 -6.29 -19.47
CA VAL A 218 1.85 -6.22 -18.04
C VAL A 218 1.89 -7.60 -17.42
N THR A 219 0.88 -8.45 -17.64
CA THR A 219 0.86 -9.84 -17.12
C THR A 219 1.99 -10.71 -17.65
N ALA A 220 2.54 -10.41 -18.82
CA ALA A 220 3.74 -11.08 -19.32
C ALA A 220 5.04 -10.61 -18.62
N MET A 221 5.02 -9.47 -17.95
CA MET A 221 6.19 -8.84 -17.32
C MET A 221 6.19 -8.90 -15.79
N THR A 222 5.02 -9.00 -15.20
CA THR A 222 4.77 -9.04 -13.75
C THR A 222 3.75 -10.13 -13.45
N ASP A 223 3.54 -10.47 -12.16
CA ASP A 223 2.55 -11.49 -11.84
C ASP A 223 1.11 -11.00 -12.11
N HIS A 224 0.79 -9.74 -11.75
CA HIS A 224 -0.57 -9.23 -11.85
C HIS A 224 -0.64 -7.74 -12.20
N LEU A 225 -1.53 -7.42 -13.16
CA LEU A 225 -2.07 -6.07 -13.32
C LEU A 225 -3.27 -5.92 -12.35
N VAL A 226 -3.14 -5.05 -11.37
CA VAL A 226 -4.14 -4.84 -10.32
C VAL A 226 -4.83 -3.49 -10.51
N SER A 227 -6.15 -3.51 -10.56
CA SER A 227 -7.00 -2.33 -10.48
C SER A 227 -7.73 -2.31 -9.11
N PHE A 228 -9.01 -2.00 -9.08
CA PHE A 228 -9.79 -1.92 -7.86
C PHE A 228 -11.27 -2.29 -8.09
N SER A 229 -11.95 -2.68 -7.04
CA SER A 229 -13.41 -2.78 -7.00
C SER A 229 -14.08 -1.56 -6.34
N VAL A 230 -13.35 -0.88 -5.45
CA VAL A 230 -13.84 0.30 -4.74
C VAL A 230 -12.84 1.45 -4.92
N ASN A 231 -13.32 2.57 -5.51
CA ASN A 231 -12.56 3.81 -5.58
C ASN A 231 -12.81 4.61 -4.30
N GLY A 232 -11.92 4.46 -3.31
CA GLY A 232 -12.15 4.92 -1.94
C GLY A 232 -12.03 6.42 -1.75
N ASP A 233 -11.26 7.12 -2.61
CA ASP A 233 -11.01 8.56 -2.41
C ASP A 233 -11.06 9.42 -3.69
N ALA A 234 -11.45 8.80 -4.84
CA ALA A 234 -11.55 9.47 -6.15
C ALA A 234 -10.32 10.31 -6.52
N GLY A 235 -9.13 9.74 -6.38
CA GLY A 235 -7.89 10.47 -6.68
C GLY A 235 -7.56 11.52 -5.60
N ALA A 236 -7.88 11.25 -4.36
CA ALA A 236 -7.72 12.15 -3.22
C ALA A 236 -8.58 13.43 -3.29
N THR A 237 -9.71 13.39 -4.00
CA THR A 237 -10.64 14.54 -4.13
C THR A 237 -11.87 14.43 -3.23
N PHE A 238 -12.16 13.25 -2.70
CA PHE A 238 -13.28 13.06 -1.77
C PHE A 238 -13.05 13.77 -0.44
N THR A 239 -14.15 14.28 0.13
CA THR A 239 -14.16 14.75 1.52
C THR A 239 -13.97 13.59 2.49
N PRO A 240 -13.55 13.83 3.75
CA PRO A 240 -13.43 12.76 4.75
C PRO A 240 -14.68 11.90 4.89
N GLY A 241 -15.86 12.48 4.90
CA GLY A 241 -17.13 11.76 4.98
C GLY A 241 -17.44 10.91 3.76
N GLN A 242 -17.06 11.36 2.55
CA GLN A 242 -17.19 10.57 1.34
C GLN A 242 -16.23 9.37 1.33
N VAL A 243 -14.98 9.57 1.74
CA VAL A 243 -14.01 8.47 1.90
C VAL A 243 -14.52 7.46 2.92
N GLU A 244 -14.96 7.93 4.11
CA GLU A 244 -15.51 7.08 5.16
C GLU A 244 -16.68 6.24 4.64
N SER A 245 -17.70 6.87 4.05
CA SER A 245 -18.90 6.18 3.56
C SER A 245 -18.57 5.15 2.47
N THR A 246 -17.72 5.54 1.50
CA THR A 246 -17.33 4.68 0.38
C THR A 246 -16.53 3.45 0.86
N VAL A 247 -15.56 3.68 1.74
CA VAL A 247 -14.69 2.60 2.24
C VAL A 247 -15.46 1.69 3.19
N THR A 248 -16.32 2.22 4.06
CA THR A 248 -17.15 1.41 4.97
C THR A 248 -18.15 0.54 4.21
N ALA A 249 -18.60 0.96 3.03
CA ALA A 249 -19.50 0.17 2.18
C ALA A 249 -18.79 -0.93 1.36
N ALA A 250 -17.45 -1.05 1.46
CA ALA A 250 -16.69 -2.05 0.70
C ALA A 250 -17.10 -3.48 1.08
N PRO A 251 -17.60 -4.30 0.13
CA PRO A 251 -17.94 -5.69 0.40
C PRO A 251 -16.71 -6.56 0.63
N ALA A 252 -16.91 -7.76 1.15
CA ALA A 252 -15.87 -8.78 1.28
C ALA A 252 -15.19 -9.05 -0.07
N GLY A 253 -13.89 -9.26 -0.06
CA GLY A 253 -13.08 -9.46 -1.26
C GLY A 253 -12.70 -8.17 -2.00
N SER A 254 -13.05 -6.99 -1.47
CA SER A 254 -12.72 -5.73 -2.14
C SER A 254 -11.23 -5.44 -2.16
N ILE A 255 -10.77 -4.92 -3.30
CA ILE A 255 -9.53 -4.15 -3.43
C ILE A 255 -9.93 -2.67 -3.46
N VAL A 256 -9.56 -1.93 -2.41
CA VAL A 256 -9.89 -0.52 -2.24
C VAL A 256 -8.70 0.32 -2.70
N LEU A 257 -8.93 1.24 -3.64
CA LEU A 257 -7.95 2.23 -4.08
C LEU A 257 -8.11 3.51 -3.28
N CYS A 258 -7.03 3.98 -2.68
CA CYS A 258 -6.87 5.32 -2.13
C CYS A 258 -5.49 5.89 -2.47
N HIS A 259 -5.18 7.10 -2.02
CA HIS A 259 -3.91 7.77 -2.27
C HIS A 259 -3.21 8.17 -0.98
N MET A 260 -1.88 8.01 -0.95
CA MET A 260 -1.03 8.39 0.20
C MET A 260 -0.12 9.59 -0.08
N ASN A 261 -0.22 10.17 -1.26
CA ASN A 261 0.65 11.25 -1.72
C ASN A 261 0.02 12.65 -1.66
N HIS A 262 -1.15 12.77 -1.02
CA HIS A 262 -1.90 14.02 -0.85
C HIS A 262 -2.25 14.25 0.63
N PRO A 263 -1.29 14.67 1.49
CA PRO A 263 -1.48 14.76 2.95
C PRO A 263 -2.55 15.78 3.40
N GLY A 264 -2.98 16.68 2.51
CA GLY A 264 -4.05 17.64 2.78
C GLY A 264 -5.44 17.17 2.34
N SER A 265 -5.58 15.95 1.80
CA SER A 265 -6.87 15.40 1.34
C SER A 265 -7.70 14.82 2.46
N GLY A 266 -8.95 14.44 2.14
CA GLY A 266 -9.83 13.73 3.06
C GLY A 266 -9.48 12.28 3.34
N THR A 267 -8.46 11.72 2.66
CA THR A 267 -8.14 10.29 2.69
C THR A 267 -7.78 9.81 4.10
N ALA A 268 -6.82 10.46 4.78
CA ALA A 268 -6.38 10.03 6.12
C ALA A 268 -7.52 10.05 7.13
N GLN A 269 -8.33 11.11 7.14
CA GLN A 269 -9.44 11.26 8.09
C GLN A 269 -10.54 10.22 7.80
N GLY A 270 -10.91 10.03 6.53
CA GLY A 270 -11.93 9.06 6.12
C GLY A 270 -11.52 7.62 6.40
N ILE A 271 -10.28 7.23 6.11
CA ILE A 271 -9.73 5.89 6.44
C ILE A 271 -9.69 5.69 7.96
N THR A 272 -9.31 6.71 8.72
CA THR A 272 -9.28 6.65 10.19
C THR A 272 -10.68 6.38 10.78
N ALA A 273 -11.74 6.90 10.15
CA ALA A 273 -13.11 6.65 10.55
C ALA A 273 -13.67 5.30 10.04
N ALA A 274 -13.34 4.90 8.79
CA ALA A 274 -13.87 3.70 8.15
C ALA A 274 -13.30 2.40 8.73
N VAL A 275 -11.98 2.33 8.95
CA VAL A 275 -11.29 1.11 9.36
C VAL A 275 -11.85 0.51 10.66
N PRO A 276 -12.07 1.26 11.76
CA PRO A 276 -12.67 0.69 12.97
C PRO A 276 -14.07 0.11 12.74
N ARG A 277 -14.87 0.74 11.87
CA ARG A 277 -16.22 0.24 11.52
C ARG A 277 -16.17 -1.07 10.76
N LEU A 278 -15.24 -1.20 9.81
CA LEU A 278 -15.03 -2.45 9.08
C LEU A 278 -14.55 -3.58 10.00
N ILE A 279 -13.64 -3.29 10.93
CA ILE A 279 -13.19 -4.26 11.95
C ILE A 279 -14.37 -4.69 12.82
N ALA A 280 -15.19 -3.75 13.32
CA ALA A 280 -16.39 -4.03 14.11
C ALA A 280 -17.41 -4.87 13.34
N ALA A 281 -17.48 -4.70 12.00
CA ALA A 281 -18.30 -5.52 11.11
C ALA A 281 -17.67 -6.90 10.79
N GLY A 282 -16.53 -7.23 11.39
CA GLY A 282 -15.85 -8.52 11.24
C GLY A 282 -14.96 -8.64 10.01
N HIS A 283 -14.64 -7.53 9.33
CA HIS A 283 -13.65 -7.54 8.26
C HIS A 283 -12.23 -7.56 8.80
N ARG A 284 -11.32 -8.21 8.06
CA ARG A 284 -9.88 -8.16 8.28
C ARG A 284 -9.19 -7.58 7.06
N PHE A 285 -8.07 -6.90 7.28
CA PHE A 285 -7.28 -6.35 6.22
C PHE A 285 -6.12 -7.27 5.86
N VAL A 286 -5.75 -7.28 4.58
CA VAL A 286 -4.69 -8.12 4.02
C VAL A 286 -3.88 -7.35 2.98
N ARG A 287 -2.63 -7.75 2.76
CA ARG A 287 -1.86 -7.34 1.59
C ARG A 287 -2.34 -8.16 0.39
N LEU A 288 -2.03 -7.69 -0.81
CA LEU A 288 -2.41 -8.44 -2.02
C LEU A 288 -1.75 -9.82 -2.07
N SER A 289 -0.47 -9.94 -1.69
CA SER A 289 0.26 -11.21 -1.69
C SER A 289 -0.25 -12.25 -0.68
N ASP A 290 -1.03 -11.83 0.31
CA ASP A 290 -1.63 -12.75 1.27
C ASP A 290 -2.76 -13.59 0.62
N GLU A 291 -3.35 -13.12 -0.49
CA GLU A 291 -4.48 -13.77 -1.18
C GLU A 291 -4.26 -14.02 -2.69
N LEU A 292 -3.39 -13.24 -3.34
CA LEU A 292 -3.03 -13.41 -4.76
C LEU A 292 -1.69 -14.14 -4.85
N ARG A 293 -1.72 -15.33 -5.43
CA ARG A 293 -0.53 -16.17 -5.62
C ARG A 293 0.08 -16.00 -7.00
#